data_5fd8ed6fb0d941f3cfa88d6f3ec725c6
#
_entry.id   5fd8ed6fb0d941f3cfa88d6f3ec725c6
#
_cell.length_a   1.000
_cell.length_b   1.000
_cell.length_c   1.000
_cell.angle_alpha   90.00
_cell.angle_beta   90.00
_cell.angle_gamma   90.00
#
_symmetry.space_group_name_H-M   'P 1'
#
loop_
_entity.id
_entity.type
_entity.pdbx_description
1 polymer ?
#
loop_
_entity_poly.entity_id
_entity_poly.type
_entity_poly.pdbx_seq_one_letter_code
_entity_poly.pdbx_strand_id
1 'polypeptide(L)'
;MIYTYNAAPWTITSYFQYTRVPQDPAIGAFQSASTYGGAILANYSFADDSRLPGVRLPVRLEYIASTGSADAGAPNLLYGPGSAAWSITVTPTYQYDKYFVRAEFSYVEALQATPGLVFGPTGNSMTQTRGMLEFGILF
;
A
#
# COMPACT_ATOMS: atom_id res chain seq x y z
N MET A 1 -13.65 4.79 4.49
CA MET A 1 -13.98 4.48 5.89
C MET A 1 -12.68 4.11 6.59
N ILE A 2 -12.40 4.69 7.75
CA ILE A 2 -11.17 4.44 8.54
C ILE A 2 -11.61 4.13 9.96
N TYR A 3 -11.02 3.12 10.57
CA TYR A 3 -11.21 2.74 11.95
C TYR A 3 -9.85 2.51 12.64
N THR A 4 -9.68 3.08 13.84
CA THR A 4 -8.45 2.92 14.63
C THR A 4 -8.77 2.37 16.02
N TYR A 5 -8.09 1.30 16.39
CA TYR A 5 -8.10 0.71 17.73
C TYR A 5 -6.75 0.98 18.41
N ASN A 6 -6.80 1.57 19.61
CA ASN A 6 -5.63 1.88 20.41
C ASN A 6 -5.72 1.14 21.76
N ALA A 7 -4.84 0.18 21.97
CA ALA A 7 -4.63 -0.47 23.26
C ALA A 7 -3.17 -0.87 23.37
N ALA A 8 -2.41 -0.14 24.20
CA ALA A 8 -0.98 -0.41 24.38
C ALA A 8 -0.72 -1.90 24.63
N PRO A 9 0.32 -2.49 23.99
CA PRO A 9 1.32 -1.87 23.13
C PRO A 9 0.91 -1.73 21.64
N TRP A 10 -0.36 -1.99 21.28
CA TRP A 10 -0.85 -2.04 19.92
C TRP A 10 -1.63 -0.80 19.50
N THR A 11 -1.39 -0.35 18.27
CA THR A 11 -2.28 0.52 17.52
C THR A 11 -2.62 -0.17 16.21
N ILE A 12 -3.90 -0.41 15.93
CA ILE A 12 -4.35 -1.06 14.71
C ILE A 12 -5.29 -0.11 13.97
N THR A 13 -4.96 0.22 12.73
CA THR A 13 -5.79 1.05 11.86
C THR A 13 -6.16 0.25 10.63
N SER A 14 -7.44 0.18 10.32
CA SER A 14 -7.95 -0.38 9.08
C SER A 14 -8.66 0.68 8.27
N TYR A 15 -8.54 0.59 6.94
CA TYR A 15 -9.32 1.44 6.05
C TYR A 15 -9.82 0.67 4.84
N PHE A 16 -10.90 1.18 4.26
CA PHE A 16 -11.46 0.75 2.98
C PHE A 16 -11.62 1.97 2.08
N GLN A 17 -11.29 1.81 0.81
CA GLN A 17 -11.48 2.83 -0.22
C GLN A 17 -12.21 2.24 -1.43
N TYR A 18 -12.98 3.11 -2.09
CA TYR A 18 -13.66 2.84 -3.34
C TYR A 18 -13.61 4.08 -4.22
N THR A 19 -13.27 3.90 -5.48
CA THR A 19 -13.28 4.98 -6.49
C THR A 19 -13.95 4.45 -7.74
N ARG A 20 -14.70 5.29 -8.44
CA ARG A 20 -15.35 4.95 -9.71
C ARG A 20 -15.04 6.00 -10.75
N VAL A 21 -14.63 5.56 -11.93
CA VAL A 21 -14.55 6.36 -13.15
C VAL A 21 -15.74 6.00 -14.01
N PRO A 22 -16.66 6.94 -14.30
CA PRO A 22 -17.79 6.69 -15.19
C PRO A 22 -17.30 6.50 -16.63
N GLN A 23 -18.14 5.91 -17.45
CA GLN A 23 -17.93 5.89 -18.89
C GLN A 23 -17.98 7.33 -19.44
N ASP A 24 -16.96 7.69 -20.21
CA ASP A 24 -16.88 8.95 -20.95
C ASP A 24 -16.09 8.75 -22.25
N PRO A 25 -16.76 8.52 -23.38
CA PRO A 25 -16.09 8.31 -24.66
C PRO A 25 -15.24 9.50 -25.13
N ALA A 26 -15.52 10.72 -24.65
CA ALA A 26 -14.75 11.92 -25.04
C ALA A 26 -13.31 11.88 -24.54
N ILE A 27 -13.03 11.15 -23.45
CA ILE A 27 -11.70 10.95 -22.90
C ILE A 27 -11.17 9.52 -23.12
N GLY A 28 -11.84 8.73 -23.98
CA GLY A 28 -11.44 7.36 -24.31
C GLY A 28 -11.84 6.30 -23.28
N ALA A 29 -12.68 6.61 -22.30
CA ALA A 29 -13.23 5.64 -21.35
C ALA A 29 -14.53 5.07 -21.89
N PHE A 30 -14.45 3.98 -22.67
CA PHE A 30 -15.64 3.36 -23.30
C PHE A 30 -16.42 2.44 -22.38
N GLN A 31 -15.85 2.08 -21.23
CA GLN A 31 -16.51 1.34 -20.16
C GLN A 31 -16.22 2.01 -18.82
N SER A 32 -17.18 2.03 -17.91
CA SER A 32 -16.91 2.47 -16.54
C SER A 32 -15.99 1.47 -15.82
N ALA A 33 -15.11 1.97 -14.96
CA ALA A 33 -14.25 1.14 -14.11
C ALA A 33 -14.26 1.67 -12.67
N SER A 34 -13.96 0.78 -11.74
CA SER A 34 -13.86 1.11 -10.32
C SER A 34 -12.61 0.50 -9.73
N THR A 35 -12.07 1.13 -8.69
CA THR A 35 -11.11 0.50 -7.78
C THR A 35 -11.76 0.31 -6.42
N TYR A 36 -11.42 -0.77 -5.76
CA TYR A 36 -11.77 -1.02 -4.37
C TYR A 36 -10.61 -1.72 -3.68
N GLY A 37 -10.45 -1.42 -2.41
CA GLY A 37 -9.36 -2.01 -1.66
C GLY A 37 -9.40 -1.60 -0.21
N GLY A 38 -8.51 -2.19 0.56
CA GLY A 38 -8.35 -1.87 1.96
C GLY A 38 -6.98 -2.25 2.48
N ALA A 39 -6.65 -1.71 3.63
CA ALA A 39 -5.43 -2.05 4.33
C ALA A 39 -5.66 -2.17 5.83
N ILE A 40 -4.77 -2.93 6.47
CA ILE A 40 -4.62 -3.02 7.91
C ILE A 40 -3.20 -2.62 8.26
N LEU A 41 -3.08 -1.60 9.09
CA LEU A 41 -1.84 -1.18 9.74
C LEU A 41 -1.86 -1.67 11.18
N ALA A 42 -0.87 -2.47 11.59
CA ALA A 42 -0.64 -2.85 12.96
C ALA A 42 0.71 -2.28 13.40
N ASN A 43 0.72 -1.45 14.43
CA ASN A 43 1.94 -0.92 15.02
C ASN A 43 2.10 -1.49 16.43
N TYR A 44 3.24 -2.11 16.68
CA TYR A 44 3.66 -2.54 18.01
C TYR A 44 4.69 -1.57 18.56
N SER A 45 4.45 -1.01 19.74
CA SER A 45 5.36 -0.11 20.45
C SER A 45 6.03 -0.88 21.60
N PHE A 46 7.34 -1.03 21.55
CA PHE A 46 8.10 -1.66 22.63
C PHE A 46 8.08 -0.75 23.86
N ALA A 47 7.87 -1.35 25.03
CA ALA A 47 7.87 -0.62 26.29
C ALA A 47 9.26 -0.07 26.66
N ASP A 48 9.30 1.01 27.43
CA ASP A 48 10.55 1.69 27.80
C ASP A 48 11.46 0.82 28.68
N ASP A 49 10.91 -0.13 29.41
CA ASP A 49 11.62 -1.12 30.23
C ASP A 49 12.00 -2.39 29.44
N SER A 50 11.68 -2.45 28.17
CA SER A 50 12.06 -3.56 27.28
C SER A 50 13.54 -3.47 26.89
N ARG A 51 14.04 -4.53 26.19
CA ARG A 51 15.39 -4.52 25.60
C ARG A 51 15.51 -3.59 24.39
N LEU A 52 14.40 -3.04 23.90
CA LEU A 52 14.29 -2.22 22.69
C LEU A 52 13.45 -0.95 22.97
N PRO A 53 13.84 -0.12 23.97
CA PRO A 53 13.09 1.11 24.27
C PRO A 53 13.11 2.06 23.06
N GLY A 54 11.99 2.74 22.81
CA GLY A 54 11.86 3.68 21.70
C GLY A 54 11.71 3.04 20.32
N VAL A 55 11.67 1.70 20.23
CA VAL A 55 11.42 0.98 18.97
C VAL A 55 9.93 0.81 18.74
N ARG A 56 9.51 1.02 17.50
CA ARG A 56 8.16 0.71 17.01
C ARG A 56 8.29 -0.17 15.78
N LEU A 57 7.35 -1.10 15.61
CA LEU A 57 7.31 -2.02 14.47
C LEU A 57 5.96 -1.92 13.77
N PRO A 58 5.75 -0.95 12.88
CA PRO A 58 4.59 -0.91 12.01
C PRO A 58 4.68 -1.97 10.91
N VAL A 59 3.56 -2.67 10.70
CA VAL A 59 3.35 -3.60 9.59
C VAL A 59 2.06 -3.21 8.89
N ARG A 60 2.09 -3.10 7.57
CA ARG A 60 0.92 -2.84 6.72
C ARG A 60 0.69 -3.98 5.76
N LEU A 61 -0.54 -4.48 5.72
CA LEU A 61 -1.06 -5.37 4.69
C LEU A 61 -2.11 -4.61 3.90
N GLU A 62 -2.03 -4.68 2.58
CA GLU A 62 -2.93 -3.96 1.69
C GLU A 62 -3.34 -4.85 0.51
N TYR A 63 -4.60 -4.71 0.10
CA TYR A 63 -5.13 -5.29 -1.13
C TYR A 63 -5.93 -4.23 -1.87
N ILE A 64 -5.74 -4.17 -3.20
CA ILE A 64 -6.48 -3.30 -4.10
C ILE A 64 -6.80 -4.04 -5.39
N ALA A 65 -7.99 -3.81 -5.93
CA ALA A 65 -8.40 -4.38 -7.21
C ALA A 65 -9.11 -3.34 -8.07
N SER A 66 -9.05 -3.53 -9.37
CA SER A 66 -9.80 -2.74 -10.36
C SER A 66 -10.80 -3.62 -11.10
N THR A 67 -11.85 -2.98 -11.63
CA THR A 67 -12.83 -3.62 -12.52
C THR A 67 -12.63 -3.13 -13.95
N GLY A 68 -13.36 -3.74 -14.87
CA GLY A 68 -13.35 -3.39 -16.28
C GLY A 68 -12.55 -4.38 -17.12
N SER A 69 -12.68 -4.27 -18.44
CA SER A 69 -11.99 -5.07 -19.44
C SER A 69 -11.28 -4.18 -20.44
N ALA A 70 -10.06 -4.54 -20.83
CA ALA A 70 -9.32 -3.84 -21.89
C ALA A 70 -10.07 -3.90 -23.23
N ASP A 71 -10.67 -5.04 -23.56
CA ASP A 71 -11.43 -5.23 -24.81
C ASP A 71 -12.68 -4.34 -24.87
N ALA A 72 -13.24 -3.98 -23.71
CA ALA A 72 -14.39 -3.07 -23.63
C ALA A 72 -13.98 -1.59 -23.47
N GLY A 73 -12.68 -1.28 -23.55
CA GLY A 73 -12.16 0.08 -23.44
C GLY A 73 -12.30 0.70 -22.05
N ALA A 74 -12.16 -0.10 -21.00
CA ALA A 74 -12.11 0.40 -19.64
C ALA A 74 -10.81 1.16 -19.38
N PRO A 75 -10.84 2.26 -18.59
CA PRO A 75 -9.63 2.97 -18.23
C PRO A 75 -8.71 2.13 -17.33
N ASN A 76 -7.40 2.31 -17.51
CA ASN A 76 -6.41 1.69 -16.64
C ASN A 76 -6.33 2.46 -15.31
N LEU A 77 -6.72 1.80 -14.22
CA LEU A 77 -6.75 2.38 -12.87
C LEU A 77 -5.66 1.84 -11.95
N LEU A 78 -4.99 0.73 -12.33
CA LEU A 78 -3.90 0.08 -11.59
C LEU A 78 -2.84 -0.44 -12.57
N TYR A 79 -2.77 -1.77 -12.73
CA TYR A 79 -1.84 -2.48 -13.62
C TYR A 79 -2.55 -3.05 -14.85
N GLY A 80 -3.54 -2.34 -15.34
CA GLY A 80 -4.46 -2.71 -16.39
C GLY A 80 -5.89 -2.90 -15.87
N PRO A 81 -6.91 -2.83 -16.77
CA PRO A 81 -8.30 -3.09 -16.41
C PRO A 81 -8.48 -4.51 -15.86
N GLY A 82 -9.23 -4.64 -14.74
CA GLY A 82 -9.46 -5.93 -14.09
C GLY A 82 -8.29 -6.48 -13.28
N SER A 83 -7.22 -5.71 -13.12
CA SER A 83 -6.05 -6.13 -12.33
C SER A 83 -6.27 -5.96 -10.82
N ALA A 84 -5.45 -6.65 -10.03
CA ALA A 84 -5.40 -6.51 -8.59
C ALA A 84 -3.94 -6.51 -8.10
N ALA A 85 -3.73 -6.13 -6.85
CA ALA A 85 -2.44 -6.26 -6.19
C ALA A 85 -2.62 -6.43 -4.69
N TRP A 86 -1.65 -7.09 -4.06
CA TRP A 86 -1.49 -7.05 -2.62
C TRP A 86 -0.07 -6.61 -2.26
N SER A 87 0.09 -6.05 -1.08
CA SER A 87 1.40 -5.63 -0.59
C SER A 87 1.54 -5.88 0.90
N ILE A 88 2.80 -6.09 1.31
CA ILE A 88 3.22 -6.04 2.71
C ILE A 88 4.33 -5.03 2.86
N THR A 89 4.25 -4.20 3.90
CA THR A 89 5.28 -3.23 4.25
C THR A 89 5.59 -3.35 5.74
N VAL A 90 6.87 -3.39 6.07
CA VAL A 90 7.37 -3.39 7.45
C VAL A 90 8.29 -2.20 7.63
N THR A 91 8.05 -1.39 8.67
CA THR A 91 8.74 -0.09 8.84
C THR A 91 9.30 0.03 10.26
N PRO A 92 10.32 -0.79 10.66
CA PRO A 92 10.94 -0.63 11.97
C PRO A 92 11.47 0.81 12.14
N THR A 93 11.07 1.42 13.24
CA THR A 93 11.40 2.81 13.57
C THR A 93 11.96 2.85 14.98
N TYR A 94 13.11 3.50 15.13
CA TYR A 94 13.69 3.84 16.42
C TYR A 94 13.65 5.35 16.61
N GLN A 95 13.17 5.80 17.76
CA GLN A 95 13.13 7.21 18.13
C GLN A 95 13.77 7.40 19.52
N TYR A 96 14.68 8.37 19.60
CA TYR A 96 15.27 8.81 20.85
C TYR A 96 15.23 10.34 20.91
N ASP A 97 14.51 10.88 21.89
CA ASP A 97 14.24 12.30 22.01
C ASP A 97 13.66 12.84 20.68
N LYS A 98 14.32 13.78 20.06
CA LYS A 98 13.96 14.39 18.78
C LYS A 98 14.56 13.70 17.54
N TYR A 99 15.42 12.70 17.71
CA TYR A 99 16.04 11.99 16.60
C TYR A 99 15.29 10.70 16.27
N PHE A 100 15.18 10.38 15.00
CA PHE A 100 14.66 9.10 14.58
C PHE A 100 15.46 8.48 13.43
N VAL A 101 15.44 7.17 13.37
CA VAL A 101 15.86 6.37 12.23
C VAL A 101 14.75 5.37 11.89
N ARG A 102 14.49 5.20 10.62
CA ARG A 102 13.45 4.30 10.13
C ARG A 102 13.96 3.57 8.89
N ALA A 103 13.76 2.25 8.85
CA ALA A 103 13.91 1.46 7.63
C ALA A 103 12.52 1.07 7.13
N GLU A 104 12.34 0.97 5.82
CA GLU A 104 11.14 0.44 5.20
C GLU A 104 11.50 -0.70 4.27
N PHE A 105 10.81 -1.82 4.40
CA PHE A 105 10.87 -2.94 3.48
C PHE A 105 9.47 -3.21 2.97
N SER A 106 9.29 -3.19 1.66
CA SER A 106 8.00 -3.46 1.04
C SER A 106 8.13 -4.50 -0.07
N TYR A 107 7.10 -5.34 -0.16
CA TYR A 107 6.89 -6.30 -1.23
C TYR A 107 5.49 -6.08 -1.80
N VAL A 108 5.40 -6.07 -3.12
CA VAL A 108 4.13 -5.93 -3.86
C VAL A 108 4.05 -7.04 -4.89
N GLU A 109 2.89 -7.64 -5.03
CA GLU A 109 2.57 -8.59 -6.09
C GLU A 109 1.31 -8.15 -6.83
N ALA A 110 1.45 -7.94 -8.14
CA ALA A 110 0.35 -7.66 -9.05
C ALA A 110 -0.27 -8.97 -9.54
N LEU A 111 -1.59 -8.97 -9.64
CA LEU A 111 -2.40 -10.11 -10.06
C LEU A 111 -3.23 -9.71 -11.28
N GLN A 112 -3.38 -10.63 -12.25
CA GLN A 112 -4.20 -10.40 -13.45
C GLN A 112 -3.85 -9.10 -14.18
N ALA A 113 -2.56 -8.73 -14.17
CA ALA A 113 -2.11 -7.48 -14.73
C ALA A 113 -1.90 -7.58 -16.25
N THR A 114 -2.07 -6.46 -16.93
CA THR A 114 -1.78 -6.36 -18.35
C THR A 114 -0.26 -6.30 -18.58
N PRO A 115 0.31 -7.13 -19.48
CA PRO A 115 1.72 -7.04 -19.85
C PRO A 115 2.12 -5.63 -20.30
N GLY A 116 3.29 -5.17 -19.86
CA GLY A 116 3.77 -3.81 -20.13
C GLY A 116 3.32 -2.74 -19.14
N LEU A 117 2.38 -3.04 -18.22
CA LEU A 117 1.82 -2.09 -17.26
C LEU A 117 2.19 -2.40 -15.79
N VAL A 118 3.14 -3.31 -15.57
CA VAL A 118 3.55 -3.75 -14.23
C VAL A 118 4.97 -3.25 -13.91
N PHE A 119 5.73 -4.01 -13.12
CA PHE A 119 7.04 -3.59 -12.65
C PHE A 119 8.17 -3.96 -13.62
N GLY A 120 9.34 -3.40 -13.34
CA GLY A 120 10.58 -3.67 -14.07
C GLY A 120 10.70 -2.88 -15.38
N PRO A 121 11.87 -2.94 -16.05
CA PRO A 121 12.17 -2.13 -17.24
C PRO A 121 11.23 -2.40 -18.42
N THR A 122 10.68 -3.60 -18.50
CA THR A 122 9.76 -4.01 -19.58
C THR A 122 8.29 -3.95 -19.17
N GLY A 123 7.98 -3.61 -17.89
CA GLY A 123 6.63 -3.61 -17.37
C GLY A 123 5.97 -4.99 -17.24
N ASN A 124 6.77 -6.07 -17.16
CA ASN A 124 6.27 -7.45 -17.15
C ASN A 124 6.56 -8.21 -15.84
N SER A 125 7.27 -7.61 -14.89
CA SER A 125 7.51 -8.24 -13.59
C SER A 125 6.26 -8.11 -12.73
N MET A 126 5.72 -9.22 -12.28
CA MET A 126 4.51 -9.24 -11.43
C MET A 126 4.83 -8.86 -9.97
N THR A 127 6.11 -8.80 -9.60
CA THR A 127 6.53 -8.53 -8.23
C THR A 127 7.54 -7.40 -8.16
N GLN A 128 7.50 -6.64 -7.07
CA GLN A 128 8.50 -5.63 -6.75
C GLN A 128 8.84 -5.66 -5.26
N THR A 129 10.15 -5.57 -4.96
CA THR A 129 10.65 -5.36 -3.60
C THR A 129 11.34 -4.01 -3.52
N ARG A 130 11.12 -3.28 -2.44
CA ARG A 130 11.75 -1.99 -2.17
C ARG A 130 12.29 -1.94 -0.75
N GLY A 131 13.50 -1.38 -0.58
CA GLY A 131 14.08 -1.01 0.69
C GLY A 131 14.35 0.49 0.73
N MET A 132 14.11 1.14 1.87
CA MET A 132 14.39 2.54 2.11
C MET A 132 14.92 2.74 3.52
N LEU A 133 15.83 3.69 3.70
CA LEU A 133 16.33 4.15 5.00
C LEU A 133 16.08 5.64 5.11
N GLU A 134 15.56 6.07 6.26
CA GLU A 134 15.31 7.46 6.57
C GLU A 134 15.81 7.78 7.98
N PHE A 135 16.35 8.96 8.14
CA PHE A 135 16.72 9.53 9.44
C PHE A 135 16.37 11.00 9.46
N GLY A 136 16.03 11.50 10.64
CA GLY A 136 15.60 12.89 10.76
C GLY A 136 15.55 13.39 12.20
N ILE A 137 15.19 14.67 12.31
CA ILE A 137 15.04 15.41 13.57
C ILE A 137 13.62 15.96 13.62
N LEU A 138 12.96 15.77 14.74
CA LEU A 138 11.65 16.35 15.06
C LEU A 138 11.89 17.67 15.81
N PHE A 139 11.20 18.74 15.43
CA PHE A 139 11.28 20.07 16.04
C PHE A 139 10.07 20.36 16.90
#